data_3b166f8213935cbf9b96f381e797efa6
#
_entry.id   3b166f8213935cbf9b96f381e797efa6
#
_cell.length_a   1.000
_cell.length_b   1.000
_cell.length_c   1.000
_cell.angle_alpha   90.00
_cell.angle_beta   90.00
_cell.angle_gamma   90.00
#
_symmetry.space_group_name_H-M   'P 1'
#
loop_
_entity.id
_entity.type
_entity.pdbx_description
1 polymer ?
#
loop_
_entity_poly.entity_id
_entity_poly.type
_entity_poly.pdbx_seq_one_letter_code
_entity_poly.pdbx_strand_id
1 'polypeptide(L)'
;VVHGGGPQIGELLKRIGKQSEFIQGMRVTDEETLDVVEMVLGGLVNQEIVTLINLHGGKAVGLTGKDGNFIHARKMLVPSKEEAAKMLDIGQVGEVVGIDPELIHLLDSRDFIPVIAPLGVGEQGEAYNINADVVAGKLAETLHAEKLILMTNTPGVLDKAGNLLTGLTSERVKDLIADGTIAG
;
A
#
# COMPACT_ATOMS: atom_id res chain seq x y z
N VAL A 1 7.61 -8.65 -3.32
CA VAL A 1 7.10 -7.50 -4.09
C VAL A 1 5.81 -7.03 -3.46
N VAL A 2 5.63 -5.71 -3.23
CA VAL A 2 4.35 -5.11 -2.84
C VAL A 2 3.94 -4.18 -3.97
N HIS A 3 2.66 -4.17 -4.34
CA HIS A 3 2.17 -3.36 -5.45
C HIS A 3 0.95 -2.52 -5.07
N GLY A 4 0.73 -1.41 -5.75
CA GLY A 4 -0.51 -0.67 -5.75
C GLY A 4 -1.37 -1.00 -6.98
N GLY A 5 -2.33 -0.14 -7.31
CA GLY A 5 -3.23 -0.30 -8.45
C GLY A 5 -4.27 0.82 -8.53
N GLY A 6 -3.94 1.99 -7.99
CA GLY A 6 -4.84 3.15 -7.96
C GLY A 6 -5.47 3.51 -9.31
N PRO A 7 -4.69 3.58 -10.40
CA PRO A 7 -5.22 3.84 -11.74
C PRO A 7 -6.22 2.78 -12.21
N GLN A 8 -5.91 1.49 -12.03
CA GLN A 8 -6.76 0.37 -12.44
C GLN A 8 -8.07 0.32 -11.63
N ILE A 9 -8.00 0.60 -10.31
CA ILE A 9 -9.19 0.75 -9.47
C ILE A 9 -10.06 1.90 -9.99
N GLY A 10 -9.45 3.07 -10.26
CA GLY A 10 -10.18 4.24 -10.77
C GLY A 10 -10.84 3.97 -12.12
N GLU A 11 -10.17 3.25 -13.01
CA GLU A 11 -10.73 2.87 -14.30
C GLU A 11 -11.94 1.93 -14.15
N LEU A 12 -11.84 0.91 -13.30
CA LEU A 12 -12.95 -0.01 -13.10
C LEU A 12 -14.14 0.67 -12.42
N LEU A 13 -13.92 1.51 -11.39
CA LEU A 13 -14.97 2.30 -10.76
C LEU A 13 -15.69 3.18 -11.80
N LYS A 14 -14.95 3.87 -12.67
CA LYS A 14 -15.53 4.67 -13.75
C LYS A 14 -16.37 3.83 -14.72
N ARG A 15 -15.93 2.64 -15.07
CA ARG A 15 -16.67 1.72 -15.95
C ARG A 15 -18.01 1.26 -15.38
N ILE A 16 -18.09 1.13 -14.04
CA ILE A 16 -19.36 0.79 -13.36
C ILE A 16 -20.17 2.04 -12.96
N GLY A 17 -19.74 3.23 -13.36
CA GLY A 17 -20.46 4.49 -13.12
C GLY A 17 -20.20 5.12 -11.74
N LYS A 18 -19.21 4.64 -11.00
CA LYS A 18 -18.85 5.17 -9.68
C LYS A 18 -17.66 6.12 -9.76
N GLN A 19 -17.77 7.27 -9.11
CA GLN A 19 -16.68 8.23 -9.01
C GLN A 19 -15.80 7.93 -7.79
N SER A 20 -14.48 8.12 -7.97
CA SER A 20 -13.52 8.01 -6.86
C SER A 20 -13.40 9.33 -6.13
N GLU A 21 -13.52 9.29 -4.83
CA GLU A 21 -13.21 10.43 -3.95
C GLU A 21 -11.90 10.18 -3.21
N PHE A 22 -11.17 11.28 -2.94
CA PHE A 22 -9.89 11.21 -2.23
C PHE A 22 -9.85 12.23 -1.11
N ILE A 23 -9.43 11.81 0.07
CA ILE A 23 -9.15 12.68 1.21
C ILE A 23 -7.69 12.49 1.60
N GLN A 24 -6.92 13.56 1.53
CA GLN A 24 -5.46 13.55 1.83
C GLN A 24 -4.68 12.46 1.08
N GLY A 25 -5.01 12.24 -0.21
CA GLY A 25 -4.36 11.25 -1.05
C GLY A 25 -4.86 9.81 -0.86
N MET A 26 -5.72 9.56 0.12
CA MET A 26 -6.34 8.26 0.35
C MET A 26 -7.71 8.17 -0.30
N ARG A 27 -8.00 7.05 -0.97
CA ARG A 27 -9.30 6.82 -1.60
C ARG A 27 -10.35 6.54 -0.52
N VAL A 28 -11.43 7.34 -0.51
CA VAL A 28 -12.61 7.01 0.28
C VAL A 28 -13.15 5.67 -0.22
N THR A 29 -13.24 4.69 0.68
CA THR A 29 -13.49 3.30 0.33
C THR A 29 -14.73 2.81 1.09
N ASP A 30 -15.91 3.01 0.51
CA ASP A 30 -17.14 2.37 1.00
C ASP A 30 -17.13 0.87 0.64
N GLU A 31 -18.13 0.12 1.06
CA GLU A 31 -18.22 -1.33 0.89
C GLU A 31 -18.15 -1.74 -0.59
N GLU A 32 -18.91 -1.09 -1.47
CA GLU A 32 -18.88 -1.37 -2.90
C GLU A 32 -17.53 -1.01 -3.55
N THR A 33 -16.90 0.08 -3.09
CA THR A 33 -15.55 0.44 -3.54
C THR A 33 -14.53 -0.59 -3.06
N LEU A 34 -14.69 -1.12 -1.83
CA LEU A 34 -13.81 -2.17 -1.33
C LEU A 34 -13.86 -3.44 -2.18
N ASP A 35 -15.05 -3.88 -2.59
CA ASP A 35 -15.21 -5.02 -3.49
C ASP A 35 -14.42 -4.82 -4.79
N VAL A 36 -14.50 -3.62 -5.38
CA VAL A 36 -13.72 -3.27 -6.59
C VAL A 36 -12.22 -3.28 -6.28
N VAL A 37 -11.80 -2.72 -5.15
CA VAL A 37 -10.40 -2.72 -4.73
C VAL A 37 -9.87 -4.15 -4.57
N GLU A 38 -10.61 -5.03 -3.92
CA GLU A 38 -10.23 -6.44 -3.75
C GLU A 38 -10.12 -7.17 -5.09
N MET A 39 -11.10 -7.01 -5.99
CA MET A 39 -11.05 -7.61 -7.33
C MET A 39 -9.85 -7.11 -8.15
N VAL A 40 -9.59 -5.81 -8.13
CA VAL A 40 -8.52 -5.20 -8.92
C VAL A 40 -7.15 -5.53 -8.32
N LEU A 41 -6.96 -5.32 -7.04
CA LEU A 41 -5.65 -5.55 -6.42
C LEU A 41 -5.35 -7.03 -6.28
N GLY A 42 -6.26 -7.83 -5.71
CA GLY A 42 -6.03 -9.25 -5.46
C GLY A 42 -6.08 -10.12 -6.73
N GLY A 43 -6.91 -9.73 -7.69
CA GLY A 43 -7.09 -10.48 -8.94
C GLY A 43 -6.31 -9.89 -10.11
N LEU A 44 -6.73 -8.73 -10.61
CA LEU A 44 -6.25 -8.21 -11.89
C LEU A 44 -4.75 -7.83 -11.84
N VAL A 45 -4.38 -6.87 -11.01
CA VAL A 45 -3.01 -6.33 -10.96
C VAL A 45 -2.04 -7.37 -10.41
N ASN A 46 -2.42 -8.05 -9.32
CA ASN A 46 -1.58 -9.06 -8.69
C ASN A 46 -1.21 -10.18 -9.68
N GLN A 47 -2.21 -10.76 -10.35
CA GLN A 47 -1.99 -11.88 -11.27
C GLN A 47 -1.25 -11.47 -12.54
N GLU A 48 -1.38 -10.23 -13.00
CA GLU A 48 -0.57 -9.70 -14.09
C GLU A 48 0.91 -9.65 -13.70
N ILE A 49 1.24 -9.11 -12.51
CA ILE A 49 2.62 -9.06 -12.01
C ILE A 49 3.20 -10.47 -11.82
N VAL A 50 2.43 -11.38 -11.20
CA VAL A 50 2.82 -12.79 -11.03
C VAL A 50 3.14 -13.44 -12.38
N THR A 51 2.29 -13.24 -13.37
CA THR A 51 2.48 -13.78 -14.72
C THR A 51 3.76 -13.22 -15.35
N LEU A 52 3.99 -11.91 -15.26
CA LEU A 52 5.18 -11.28 -15.82
C LEU A 52 6.48 -11.79 -15.16
N ILE A 53 6.51 -11.92 -13.85
CA ILE A 53 7.69 -12.45 -13.15
C ILE A 53 7.95 -13.91 -13.58
N ASN A 54 6.91 -14.73 -13.66
CA ASN A 54 7.05 -16.13 -14.04
C ASN A 54 7.48 -16.29 -15.51
N LEU A 55 7.02 -15.44 -16.42
CA LEU A 55 7.48 -15.40 -17.81
C LEU A 55 8.98 -15.08 -17.93
N HIS A 56 9.55 -14.35 -16.98
CA HIS A 56 10.97 -14.03 -16.93
C HIS A 56 11.80 -14.98 -16.05
N GLY A 57 11.26 -16.16 -15.74
CA GLY A 57 11.98 -17.23 -15.03
C GLY A 57 11.94 -17.12 -13.49
N GLY A 58 11.17 -16.20 -12.94
CA GLY A 58 10.91 -16.15 -11.50
C GLY A 58 9.91 -17.24 -11.07
N LYS A 59 9.76 -17.41 -9.75
CA LYS A 59 8.74 -18.29 -9.14
C LYS A 59 7.82 -17.42 -8.28
N ALA A 60 6.99 -16.60 -8.91
CA ALA A 60 6.10 -15.70 -8.21
C ALA A 60 4.79 -16.36 -7.77
N VAL A 61 4.31 -15.96 -6.61
CA VAL A 61 2.98 -16.31 -6.08
C VAL A 61 2.28 -15.06 -5.59
N GLY A 62 1.01 -14.91 -5.97
CA GLY A 62 0.17 -13.78 -5.56
C GLY A 62 -0.45 -14.00 -4.20
N LEU A 63 -0.47 -12.95 -3.39
CA LEU A 63 -1.04 -12.91 -2.05
C LEU A 63 -1.76 -11.58 -1.82
N THR A 64 -2.75 -11.64 -0.94
CA THR A 64 -3.30 -10.47 -0.25
C THR A 64 -2.98 -10.57 1.23
N GLY A 65 -3.02 -9.52 1.99
CA GLY A 65 -2.82 -9.61 3.43
C GLY A 65 -3.87 -10.44 4.18
N LYS A 66 -4.96 -10.82 3.48
CA LYS A 66 -6.01 -11.73 3.98
C LYS A 66 -5.54 -13.19 4.01
N ASP A 67 -4.59 -13.56 3.12
CA ASP A 67 -4.06 -14.92 3.04
C ASP A 67 -3.25 -15.24 4.28
N GLY A 68 -3.69 -16.23 5.05
CA GLY A 68 -3.09 -16.55 6.35
C GLY A 68 -3.22 -15.44 7.40
N ASN A 69 -4.07 -14.42 7.16
CA ASN A 69 -4.21 -13.24 8.03
C ASN A 69 -2.90 -12.52 8.31
N PHE A 70 -1.96 -12.50 7.37
CA PHE A 70 -0.61 -12.03 7.68
C PHE A 70 -0.49 -10.49 7.78
N ILE A 71 -1.41 -9.68 7.23
CA ILE A 71 -1.44 -8.23 7.45
C ILE A 71 -2.61 -7.87 8.36
N HIS A 72 -2.31 -7.64 9.63
CA HIS A 72 -3.28 -7.17 10.59
C HIS A 72 -3.48 -5.66 10.43
N ALA A 73 -4.74 -5.24 10.35
CA ALA A 73 -5.13 -3.86 10.13
C ALA A 73 -6.22 -3.42 11.11
N ARG A 74 -6.35 -2.12 11.26
CA ARG A 74 -7.50 -1.50 11.91
C ARG A 74 -7.99 -0.33 11.08
N LYS A 75 -9.22 0.09 11.28
CA LYS A 75 -9.81 1.23 10.60
C LYS A 75 -8.98 2.49 10.82
N MET A 76 -8.67 3.18 9.73
CA MET A 76 -7.97 4.45 9.75
C MET A 76 -8.96 5.60 9.78
N LEU A 77 -8.72 6.56 10.67
CA LEU A 77 -9.41 7.85 10.68
C LEU A 77 -8.43 8.95 10.30
N VAL A 78 -8.90 9.93 9.54
CA VAL A 78 -8.06 11.02 9.02
C VAL A 78 -8.43 12.33 9.69
N PRO A 79 -7.47 13.12 10.19
CA PRO A 79 -7.79 14.44 10.77
C PRO A 79 -8.37 15.37 9.70
N SER A 80 -9.44 16.10 10.05
CA SER A 80 -10.00 17.12 9.18
C SER A 80 -9.03 18.30 9.04
N LYS A 81 -8.91 18.82 7.81
CA LYS A 81 -8.14 20.06 7.57
C LYS A 81 -8.94 21.32 7.90
N GLU A 82 -10.27 21.22 7.96
CA GLU A 82 -11.17 22.36 8.14
C GLU A 82 -11.58 22.54 9.61
N GLU A 83 -11.73 21.44 10.35
CA GLU A 83 -12.18 21.47 11.75
C GLU A 83 -11.11 20.83 12.64
N ALA A 84 -10.46 21.65 13.48
CA ALA A 84 -9.50 21.17 14.46
C ALA A 84 -10.15 20.11 15.38
N ALA A 85 -9.44 19.01 15.63
CA ALA A 85 -9.85 17.87 16.44
C ALA A 85 -10.96 16.97 15.85
N LYS A 86 -11.48 17.22 14.66
CA LYS A 86 -12.42 16.33 14.00
C LYS A 86 -11.69 15.25 13.19
N MET A 87 -12.05 13.99 13.42
CA MET A 87 -11.57 12.85 12.64
C MET A 87 -12.63 12.48 11.61
N LEU A 88 -12.20 12.23 10.38
CA LEU A 88 -13.04 11.83 9.26
C LEU A 88 -12.96 10.32 9.08
N ASP A 89 -14.11 9.68 8.98
CA ASP A 89 -14.22 8.29 8.53
C ASP A 89 -14.19 8.27 7.00
N ILE A 90 -13.20 7.60 6.45
CA ILE A 90 -13.01 7.44 4.99
C ILE A 90 -13.37 6.03 4.51
N GLY A 91 -14.17 5.32 5.30
CA GLY A 91 -14.68 3.99 4.99
C GLY A 91 -13.69 2.88 5.36
N GLN A 92 -13.59 1.87 4.49
CA GLN A 92 -12.75 0.67 4.67
C GLN A 92 -11.29 0.92 4.29
N VAL A 93 -10.72 1.98 4.84
CA VAL A 93 -9.29 2.30 4.75
C VAL A 93 -8.63 1.91 6.06
N GLY A 94 -7.51 1.21 5.97
CA GLY A 94 -6.81 0.67 7.13
C GLY A 94 -5.42 1.22 7.34
N GLU A 95 -4.99 1.15 8.59
CA GLU A 95 -3.59 1.26 8.98
C GLU A 95 -3.07 -0.12 9.44
N VAL A 96 -1.81 -0.41 9.14
CA VAL A 96 -1.17 -1.67 9.53
C VAL A 96 -0.91 -1.67 11.03
N VAL A 97 -1.48 -2.64 11.74
CA VAL A 97 -1.24 -2.89 13.16
C VAL A 97 -0.03 -3.83 13.36
N GLY A 98 0.08 -4.84 12.51
CA GLY A 98 1.17 -5.80 12.54
C GLY A 98 1.21 -6.63 11.26
N ILE A 99 2.36 -7.29 11.05
CA ILE A 99 2.54 -8.25 9.97
C ILE A 99 3.12 -9.52 10.57
N ASP A 100 2.48 -10.66 10.29
CA ASP A 100 3.02 -11.98 10.59
C ASP A 100 3.93 -12.43 9.43
N PRO A 101 5.24 -12.57 9.65
CA PRO A 101 6.17 -12.90 8.57
C PRO A 101 6.20 -14.39 8.22
N GLU A 102 5.50 -15.27 8.94
CA GLU A 102 5.64 -16.72 8.79
C GLU A 102 5.38 -17.19 7.35
N LEU A 103 4.28 -16.73 6.74
CA LEU A 103 3.95 -17.08 5.36
C LEU A 103 5.02 -16.61 4.37
N ILE A 104 5.58 -15.42 4.58
CA ILE A 104 6.62 -14.85 3.71
C ILE A 104 7.92 -15.66 3.85
N HIS A 105 8.34 -15.99 5.08
CA HIS A 105 9.50 -16.84 5.32
C HIS A 105 9.35 -18.24 4.73
N LEU A 106 8.14 -18.83 4.81
CA LEU A 106 7.86 -20.13 4.20
C LEU A 106 8.07 -20.08 2.68
N LEU A 107 7.55 -19.06 2.02
CA LEU A 107 7.68 -18.90 0.56
C LEU A 107 9.12 -18.63 0.15
N ASP A 108 9.79 -17.72 0.86
CA ASP A 108 11.20 -17.37 0.63
C ASP A 108 12.11 -18.61 0.79
N SER A 109 11.88 -19.46 1.80
CA SER A 109 12.63 -20.70 2.03
C SER A 109 12.55 -21.71 0.87
N ARG A 110 11.66 -21.49 -0.09
CA ARG A 110 11.44 -22.30 -1.27
C ARG A 110 11.69 -21.55 -2.59
N ASP A 111 12.37 -20.40 -2.51
CA ASP A 111 12.68 -19.53 -3.63
C ASP A 111 11.44 -19.00 -4.36
N PHE A 112 10.30 -18.86 -3.68
CA PHE A 112 9.16 -18.16 -4.22
C PHE A 112 9.27 -16.65 -3.99
N ILE A 113 8.77 -15.88 -4.94
CA ILE A 113 8.68 -14.42 -4.88
C ILE A 113 7.25 -14.05 -4.51
N PRO A 114 6.96 -13.66 -3.25
CA PRO A 114 5.64 -13.19 -2.87
C PRO A 114 5.30 -11.88 -3.57
N VAL A 115 4.14 -11.81 -4.21
CA VAL A 115 3.56 -10.59 -4.80
C VAL A 115 2.33 -10.22 -3.99
N ILE A 116 2.41 -9.13 -3.25
CA ILE A 116 1.49 -8.80 -2.17
C ILE A 116 0.61 -7.62 -2.56
N ALA A 117 -0.69 -7.84 -2.59
CA ALA A 117 -1.69 -6.79 -2.65
C ALA A 117 -1.92 -6.17 -1.26
N PRO A 118 -1.99 -4.84 -1.13
CA PRO A 118 -2.03 -4.15 0.16
C PRO A 118 -3.45 -4.13 0.76
N LEU A 119 -3.96 -5.31 1.03
CA LEU A 119 -5.23 -5.54 1.71
C LEU A 119 -4.95 -6.13 3.09
N GLY A 120 -5.52 -5.57 4.14
CA GLY A 120 -5.36 -6.06 5.51
C GLY A 120 -6.66 -6.58 6.08
N VAL A 121 -6.56 -7.29 7.21
CA VAL A 121 -7.68 -7.89 7.93
C VAL A 121 -7.76 -7.33 9.33
N GLY A 122 -8.95 -6.92 9.73
CA GLY A 122 -9.26 -6.51 11.10
C GLY A 122 -9.60 -7.69 12.01
N GLU A 123 -9.78 -7.40 13.28
CA GLU A 123 -10.02 -8.42 14.33
C GLU A 123 -11.28 -9.26 14.11
N GLN A 124 -12.28 -8.73 13.41
CA GLN A 124 -13.54 -9.44 13.12
C GLN A 124 -13.59 -10.01 11.71
N GLY A 125 -12.47 -9.97 10.97
CA GLY A 125 -12.36 -10.47 9.60
C GLY A 125 -12.72 -9.44 8.52
N GLU A 126 -13.01 -8.20 8.91
CA GLU A 126 -13.27 -7.11 7.96
C GLU A 126 -12.01 -6.76 7.17
N ALA A 127 -12.18 -6.46 5.89
CA ALA A 127 -11.09 -6.11 5.00
C ALA A 127 -10.86 -4.59 4.95
N TYR A 128 -9.59 -4.22 4.76
CA TYR A 128 -9.18 -2.84 4.62
C TYR A 128 -8.27 -2.64 3.42
N ASN A 129 -8.55 -1.58 2.67
CA ASN A 129 -7.66 -1.04 1.65
C ASN A 129 -6.54 -0.24 2.35
N ILE A 130 -5.28 -0.58 2.08
CA ILE A 130 -4.13 0.05 2.73
C ILE A 130 -3.22 0.67 1.67
N ASN A 131 -2.52 1.74 2.02
CA ASN A 131 -1.50 2.32 1.14
C ASN A 131 -0.34 1.32 0.95
N ALA A 132 0.01 1.04 -0.32
CA ALA A 132 1.04 0.06 -0.68
C ALA A 132 2.42 0.40 -0.13
N ASP A 133 2.79 1.69 -0.10
CA ASP A 133 4.10 2.12 0.40
C ASP A 133 4.20 1.91 1.93
N VAL A 134 3.07 2.10 2.64
CA VAL A 134 2.99 1.81 4.08
C VAL A 134 3.15 0.31 4.34
N VAL A 135 2.47 -0.53 3.57
CA VAL A 135 2.62 -2.00 3.67
C VAL A 135 4.06 -2.41 3.35
N ALA A 136 4.65 -1.87 2.29
CA ALA A 136 6.03 -2.17 1.91
C ALA A 136 7.03 -1.77 3.00
N GLY A 137 6.86 -0.59 3.60
CA GLY A 137 7.68 -0.13 4.71
C GLY A 137 7.57 -1.02 5.94
N LYS A 138 6.34 -1.37 6.34
CA LYS A 138 6.10 -2.26 7.48
C LYS A 138 6.62 -3.68 7.25
N LEU A 139 6.45 -4.19 6.03
CA LEU A 139 7.01 -5.49 5.66
C LEU A 139 8.54 -5.50 5.70
N ALA A 140 9.18 -4.45 5.17
CA ALA A 140 10.64 -4.32 5.23
C ALA A 140 11.15 -4.23 6.68
N GLU A 141 10.45 -3.50 7.55
CA GLU A 141 10.74 -3.44 8.99
C GLU A 141 10.63 -4.83 9.64
N THR A 142 9.51 -5.52 9.42
CA THR A 142 9.23 -6.84 10.03
C THR A 142 10.23 -7.92 9.58
N LEU A 143 10.60 -7.89 8.30
CA LEU A 143 11.56 -8.85 7.73
C LEU A 143 13.03 -8.45 7.97
N HIS A 144 13.29 -7.33 8.64
CA HIS A 144 14.64 -6.78 8.79
C HIS A 144 15.37 -6.67 7.44
N ALA A 145 14.65 -6.21 6.41
CA ALA A 145 15.17 -6.14 5.05
C ALA A 145 16.39 -5.22 4.97
N GLU A 146 17.43 -5.66 4.27
CA GLU A 146 18.64 -4.86 4.05
C GLU A 146 18.33 -3.58 3.27
N LYS A 147 17.37 -3.64 2.33
CA LYS A 147 16.94 -2.50 1.50
C LYS A 147 15.45 -2.57 1.20
N LEU A 148 14.81 -1.41 1.14
CA LEU A 148 13.50 -1.20 0.54
C LEU A 148 13.69 -0.37 -0.73
N ILE A 149 13.20 -0.87 -1.86
CA ILE A 149 13.23 -0.17 -3.15
C ILE A 149 11.81 0.22 -3.51
N LEU A 150 11.54 1.53 -3.57
CA LEU A 150 10.27 2.08 -4.02
C LEU A 150 10.40 2.49 -5.49
N MET A 151 9.68 1.79 -6.35
CA MET A 151 9.59 2.12 -7.78
C MET A 151 8.49 3.13 -8.01
N THR A 152 8.82 4.29 -8.54
CA THR A 152 7.91 5.41 -8.73
C THR A 152 8.16 6.07 -10.08
N ASN A 153 7.23 6.91 -10.53
CA ASN A 153 7.35 7.72 -11.74
C ASN A 153 8.14 9.02 -11.53
N THR A 154 8.67 9.24 -10.33
CA THR A 154 9.56 10.37 -10.01
C THR A 154 10.98 9.87 -9.77
N PRO A 155 12.03 10.67 -10.01
CA PRO A 155 13.42 10.24 -9.82
C PRO A 155 13.79 10.01 -8.35
N GLY A 156 12.95 10.38 -7.40
CA GLY A 156 13.15 10.24 -5.96
C GLY A 156 12.58 11.42 -5.19
N VAL A 157 13.08 11.66 -3.99
CA VAL A 157 12.69 12.80 -3.16
C VAL A 157 13.23 14.10 -3.78
N LEU A 158 12.36 15.07 -4.03
CA LEU A 158 12.70 16.34 -4.66
C LEU A 158 12.57 17.48 -3.64
N ASP A 159 13.42 18.52 -3.79
CA ASP A 159 13.23 19.79 -3.09
C ASP A 159 12.13 20.64 -3.75
N LYS A 160 11.84 21.81 -3.16
CA LYS A 160 10.84 22.78 -3.69
C LYS A 160 11.18 23.30 -5.09
N ALA A 161 12.43 23.22 -5.52
CA ALA A 161 12.90 23.63 -6.84
C ALA A 161 12.89 22.47 -7.85
N GLY A 162 12.53 21.26 -7.43
CA GLY A 162 12.51 20.04 -8.27
C GLY A 162 13.87 19.33 -8.37
N ASN A 163 14.84 19.68 -7.56
CA ASN A 163 16.12 18.99 -7.54
C ASN A 163 16.06 17.70 -6.71
N LEU A 164 16.70 16.66 -7.22
CA LEU A 164 16.78 15.37 -6.55
C LEU A 164 17.63 15.47 -5.27
N LEU A 165 17.05 15.05 -4.15
CA LEU A 165 17.75 14.93 -2.88
C LEU A 165 18.20 13.48 -2.67
N THR A 166 19.49 13.30 -2.37
CA THR A 166 20.12 11.99 -2.13
C THR A 166 20.83 11.97 -0.78
N GLY A 167 21.13 10.77 -0.27
CA GLY A 167 21.86 10.62 0.99
C GLY A 167 21.12 11.15 2.20
N LEU A 168 19.78 11.14 2.16
CA LEU A 168 18.94 11.63 3.25
C LEU A 168 19.00 10.67 4.45
N THR A 169 19.27 11.23 5.63
CA THR A 169 19.10 10.54 6.91
C THR A 169 17.67 10.69 7.41
N SER A 170 17.24 9.81 8.32
CA SER A 170 15.90 9.90 8.94
C SER A 170 15.67 11.24 9.64
N GLU A 171 16.70 11.83 10.26
CA GLU A 171 16.62 13.15 10.88
C GLU A 171 16.39 14.23 9.81
N ARG A 172 17.18 14.21 8.74
CA ARG A 172 17.03 15.17 7.66
C ARG A 172 15.67 15.10 6.98
N VAL A 173 15.11 13.90 6.82
CA VAL A 173 13.75 13.72 6.29
C VAL A 173 12.71 14.37 7.18
N LYS A 174 12.82 14.23 8.51
CA LYS A 174 11.91 14.90 9.47
C LYS A 174 11.95 16.42 9.35
N ASP A 175 13.15 16.99 9.22
CA ASP A 175 13.31 18.42 9.02
C ASP A 175 12.66 18.91 7.72
N LEU A 176 12.87 18.18 6.62
CA LEU A 176 12.30 18.47 5.31
C LEU A 176 10.77 18.36 5.27
N ILE A 177 10.20 17.47 6.09
CA ILE A 177 8.74 17.39 6.29
C ILE A 177 8.26 18.57 7.12
N ALA A 178 8.95 18.90 8.22
CA ALA A 178 8.56 19.96 9.13
C ALA A 178 8.60 21.35 8.46
N ASP A 179 9.56 21.60 7.57
CA ASP A 179 9.67 22.86 6.82
C ASP A 179 8.84 22.87 5.52
N GLY A 180 8.11 21.77 5.23
CA GLY A 180 7.26 21.62 4.05
C GLY A 180 8.04 21.54 2.73
N THR A 181 9.31 21.15 2.75
CA THR A 181 10.10 20.93 1.54
C THR A 181 9.65 19.65 0.85
N ILE A 182 9.36 18.61 1.61
CA ILE A 182 8.73 17.38 1.11
C ILE A 182 7.37 17.19 1.78
N ALA A 183 6.39 16.76 0.99
CA ALA A 183 5.05 16.40 1.44
C ALA A 183 4.69 15.04 0.85
N GLY A 184 4.04 14.19 1.66
CA GLY A 184 3.56 12.87 1.26
C GLY A 184 2.10 12.72 1.57
#